data_d1b17aae937f83cf6e599140306720f8
#
_entry.id   d1b17aae937f83cf6e599140306720f8
#
_cell.length_a   1.000
_cell.length_b   1.000
_cell.length_c   1.000
_cell.angle_alpha   90.00
_cell.angle_beta   90.00
_cell.angle_gamma   90.00
#
_symmetry.space_group_name_H-M   'P 1'
#
loop_
_entity.id
_entity.type
_entity.pdbx_description
1 polymer ?
#
loop_
_entity_poly.entity_id
_entity_poly.type
_entity_poly.pdbx_seq_one_letter_code
_entity_poly.pdbx_strand_id
1 'polypeptide(L)'
;MVDYVYPCPCGWYGDSQKPCTCAPAMVTKYQKRISGPLLDRIDIHIEVPRVDYEKLSGNKLSESSKSIRARVQAARNIQQARFTNADSRLSKTESSNIICNADMRVGEVRKFCQLQDEGKSLMRAAMTQLNLSARAYHRILKLARTIADLARSEEIQSAHLAEALQYRPKIMMG
;
A
#
# COMPACT_ATOMS: atom_id res chain seq x y z
N MET A 1 -10.14 5.56 4.16
CA MET A 1 -10.43 4.97 5.47
C MET A 1 -9.10 4.56 6.07
N VAL A 2 -8.80 5.02 7.27
CA VAL A 2 -7.60 4.65 8.02
C VAL A 2 -8.08 4.00 9.31
N ASP A 3 -7.73 2.73 9.51
CA ASP A 3 -8.11 1.97 10.69
C ASP A 3 -6.86 1.65 11.52
N TYR A 4 -7.00 1.71 12.82
CA TYR A 4 -5.96 1.36 13.77
C TYR A 4 -6.31 0.06 14.49
N VAL A 5 -5.39 -0.90 14.44
CA VAL A 5 -5.60 -2.22 15.06
C VAL A 5 -4.47 -2.51 16.02
N TYR A 6 -4.81 -2.86 17.26
CA TYR A 6 -3.84 -3.35 18.23
C TYR A 6 -3.37 -4.76 17.88
N PRO A 7 -2.10 -5.11 18.13
CA PRO A 7 -1.57 -6.43 17.82
C PRO A 7 -2.10 -7.56 18.72
N CYS A 8 -2.65 -7.21 19.89
CA CYS A 8 -3.23 -8.13 20.87
C CYS A 8 -4.19 -7.39 21.81
N PRO A 9 -4.96 -8.10 22.68
CA PRO A 9 -5.90 -7.47 23.61
C PRO A 9 -5.27 -6.48 24.60
N CYS A 10 -4.04 -6.70 25.06
CA CYS A 10 -3.35 -5.75 25.94
C CYS A 10 -2.62 -4.63 25.19
N GLY A 11 -2.48 -4.72 23.86
CA GLY A 11 -1.84 -3.72 23.01
C GLY A 11 -0.31 -3.78 22.93
N TRP A 12 0.35 -4.64 23.73
CA TRP A 12 1.81 -4.62 23.89
C TRP A 12 2.56 -5.76 23.19
N TYR A 13 1.92 -6.52 22.34
CA TYR A 13 2.58 -7.59 21.60
C TYR A 13 3.57 -7.00 20.58
N GLY A 14 4.86 -7.35 20.72
CA GLY A 14 5.95 -6.79 19.92
C GLY A 14 6.53 -5.46 20.41
N ASP A 15 6.02 -4.89 21.53
CA ASP A 15 6.59 -3.68 22.11
C ASP A 15 7.96 -3.98 22.77
N SER A 16 8.96 -3.10 22.52
CA SER A 16 10.33 -3.27 22.99
C SER A 16 10.52 -2.94 24.48
N GLN A 17 9.61 -2.16 25.07
CA GLN A 17 9.76 -1.65 26.45
C GLN A 17 8.79 -2.30 27.42
N LYS A 18 7.60 -2.72 26.96
CA LYS A 18 6.58 -3.30 27.81
C LYS A 18 6.23 -4.72 27.37
N PRO A 19 6.46 -5.73 28.21
CA PRO A 19 6.15 -7.11 27.85
C PRO A 19 4.65 -7.33 27.70
N CYS A 20 4.28 -8.10 26.68
CA CYS A 20 2.91 -8.54 26.47
C CYS A 20 2.50 -9.53 27.58
N THR A 21 1.34 -9.32 28.20
CA THR A 21 0.79 -10.19 29.25
C THR A 21 -0.21 -11.23 28.69
N CYS A 22 -0.49 -11.22 27.41
CA CYS A 22 -1.44 -12.13 26.76
C CYS A 22 -0.82 -13.50 26.54
N ALA A 23 -1.54 -14.57 26.84
CA ALA A 23 -1.15 -15.92 26.44
C ALA A 23 -1.06 -16.03 24.89
N PRO A 24 -0.11 -16.80 24.33
CA PRO A 24 0.06 -16.93 22.87
C PRO A 24 -1.22 -17.33 22.12
N ALA A 25 -2.00 -18.25 22.69
CA ALA A 25 -3.28 -18.66 22.14
C ALA A 25 -4.29 -17.50 22.06
N MET A 26 -4.28 -16.58 23.01
CA MET A 26 -5.14 -15.40 23.05
C MET A 26 -4.71 -14.39 21.96
N VAL A 27 -3.42 -14.19 21.77
CA VAL A 27 -2.89 -13.34 20.68
C VAL A 27 -3.33 -13.87 19.32
N THR A 28 -3.11 -15.15 19.08
CA THR A 28 -3.51 -15.81 17.83
C THR A 28 -5.03 -15.72 17.59
N LYS A 29 -5.84 -15.98 18.61
CA LYS A 29 -7.30 -15.85 18.54
C LYS A 29 -7.75 -14.42 18.24
N TYR A 30 -7.07 -13.44 18.80
CA TYR A 30 -7.35 -12.02 18.58
C TYR A 30 -7.03 -11.60 17.14
N GLN A 31 -5.86 -11.97 16.63
CA GLN A 31 -5.42 -11.67 15.26
C GLN A 31 -6.31 -12.36 14.21
N LYS A 32 -6.76 -13.57 14.46
CA LYS A 32 -7.71 -14.30 13.59
C LYS A 32 -9.12 -13.70 13.50
N ARG A 33 -9.45 -12.68 14.31
CA ARG A 33 -10.73 -11.95 14.18
C ARG A 33 -10.81 -11.14 12.87
N ILE A 34 -9.66 -10.73 12.34
CA ILE A 34 -9.62 -10.07 11.05
C ILE A 34 -9.58 -11.15 9.97
N SER A 35 -10.61 -11.21 9.14
CA SER A 35 -10.69 -12.23 8.10
C SER A 35 -9.67 -11.98 6.97
N GLY A 36 -9.15 -13.04 6.35
CA GLY A 36 -8.27 -12.96 5.19
C GLY A 36 -8.85 -12.07 4.07
N PRO A 37 -10.14 -12.24 3.67
CA PRO A 37 -10.77 -11.39 2.68
C PRO A 37 -10.82 -9.90 3.02
N LEU A 38 -10.85 -9.53 4.31
CA LEU A 38 -10.76 -8.13 4.75
C LEU A 38 -9.34 -7.60 4.58
N LEU A 39 -8.35 -8.38 4.98
CA LEU A 39 -6.94 -8.01 4.80
C LEU A 39 -6.57 -7.84 3.32
N ASP A 40 -7.08 -8.67 2.44
CA ASP A 40 -6.91 -8.53 1.00
C ASP A 40 -7.51 -7.23 0.43
N ARG A 41 -8.44 -6.60 1.17
CA ARG A 41 -9.05 -5.33 0.77
C ARG A 41 -8.31 -4.11 1.26
N ILE A 42 -7.43 -4.26 2.23
CA ILE A 42 -6.57 -3.18 2.73
C ILE A 42 -5.31 -3.12 1.87
N ASP A 43 -5.01 -1.98 1.31
CA ASP A 43 -3.88 -1.82 0.38
C ASP A 43 -2.56 -1.61 1.09
N ILE A 44 -2.57 -0.92 2.23
CA ILE A 44 -1.39 -0.49 2.96
C ILE A 44 -1.50 -0.93 4.42
N HIS A 45 -0.55 -1.73 4.87
CA HIS A 45 -0.37 -2.13 6.26
C HIS A 45 0.94 -1.53 6.77
N ILE A 46 0.86 -0.77 7.86
CA ILE A 46 2.02 -0.13 8.47
C ILE A 46 2.05 -0.47 9.96
N GLU A 47 3.20 -0.93 10.40
CA GLU A 47 3.48 -1.06 11.82
C GLU A 47 4.00 0.29 12.34
N VAL A 48 3.32 0.83 13.34
CA VAL A 48 3.69 2.10 13.96
C VAL A 48 4.36 1.80 15.30
N PRO A 49 5.70 1.88 15.38
CA PRO A 49 6.41 1.63 16.62
C PRO A 49 6.19 2.79 17.60
N ARG A 50 6.45 2.51 18.86
CA ARG A 50 6.46 3.52 19.92
C ARG A 50 7.54 4.56 19.65
N VAL A 51 7.23 5.82 19.92
CA VAL A 51 8.20 6.91 19.79
C VAL A 51 8.88 7.11 21.15
N ASP A 52 10.21 7.08 21.15
CA ASP A 52 11.03 7.34 22.34
C ASP A 52 10.95 8.79 22.77
N TYR A 53 11.08 9.02 24.09
CA TYR A 53 11.01 10.36 24.67
C TYR A 53 12.03 11.33 24.05
N GLU A 54 13.25 10.87 23.77
CA GLU A 54 14.31 11.66 23.15
C GLU A 54 13.94 12.19 21.75
N LYS A 55 13.18 11.40 21.00
CA LYS A 55 12.66 11.82 19.69
C LYS A 55 11.50 12.81 19.81
N LEU A 56 10.73 12.73 20.90
CA LEU A 56 9.62 13.64 21.16
C LEU A 56 10.10 14.99 21.71
N SER A 57 11.12 14.99 22.57
CA SER A 57 11.70 16.18 23.18
C SER A 57 12.72 16.90 22.29
N GLY A 58 13.19 16.22 21.22
CA GLY A 58 14.17 16.78 20.29
C GLY A 58 13.59 17.89 19.42
N ASN A 59 14.37 18.97 19.18
CA ASN A 59 14.00 20.09 18.31
C ASN A 59 14.07 19.76 16.81
N LYS A 60 14.20 18.48 16.42
CA LYS A 60 14.28 18.07 15.01
C LYS A 60 12.90 18.16 14.38
N LEU A 61 12.65 19.20 13.63
CA LEU A 61 11.40 19.36 12.87
C LEU A 61 11.29 18.27 11.78
N SER A 62 10.17 17.57 11.78
CA SER A 62 9.79 16.65 10.70
C SER A 62 9.42 17.42 9.42
N GLU A 63 9.26 16.71 8.31
CA GLU A 63 8.81 17.30 7.06
C GLU A 63 7.46 18.02 7.26
N SER A 64 7.36 19.26 6.73
CA SER A 64 6.16 20.08 6.89
C SER A 64 4.98 19.51 6.07
N SER A 65 3.76 19.67 6.59
CA SER A 65 2.53 19.29 5.88
C SER A 65 2.39 20.02 4.52
N LYS A 66 2.98 21.22 4.39
CA LYS A 66 3.00 21.98 3.12
C LYS A 66 3.83 21.25 2.06
N SER A 67 5.01 20.75 2.43
CA SER A 67 5.88 19.98 1.53
C SER A 67 5.21 18.67 1.10
N ILE A 68 4.66 17.93 2.07
CA ILE A 68 3.93 16.68 1.80
C ILE A 68 2.75 16.94 0.84
N ARG A 69 1.96 17.98 1.09
CA ARG A 69 0.82 18.34 0.25
C ARG A 69 1.24 18.68 -1.18
N ALA A 70 2.33 19.42 -1.36
CA ALA A 70 2.84 19.76 -2.69
C ALA A 70 3.23 18.51 -3.50
N ARG A 71 3.91 17.53 -2.86
CA ARG A 71 4.29 16.26 -3.48
C ARG A 71 3.07 15.42 -3.85
N VAL A 72 2.10 15.31 -2.94
CA VAL A 72 0.85 14.58 -3.19
C VAL A 72 0.04 15.22 -4.31
N GLN A 73 -0.05 16.56 -4.35
CA GLN A 73 -0.77 17.27 -5.39
C GLN A 73 -0.13 17.08 -6.77
N ALA A 74 1.19 17.09 -6.85
CA ALA A 74 1.90 16.80 -8.09
C ALA A 74 1.58 15.39 -8.62
N ALA A 75 1.60 14.37 -7.76
CA ALA A 75 1.23 13.01 -8.14
C ALA A 75 -0.23 12.92 -8.60
N ARG A 76 -1.16 13.60 -7.93
CA ARG A 76 -2.57 13.66 -8.33
C ARG A 76 -2.76 14.30 -9.69
N ASN A 77 -2.03 15.36 -9.99
CA ASN A 77 -2.09 16.02 -11.30
C ASN A 77 -1.62 15.07 -12.42
N ILE A 78 -0.57 14.27 -12.17
CA ILE A 78 -0.11 13.23 -13.11
C ILE A 78 -1.22 12.20 -13.37
N GLN A 79 -1.91 11.73 -12.32
CA GLN A 79 -3.00 10.78 -12.43
C GLN A 79 -4.17 11.36 -13.23
N GLN A 80 -4.61 12.57 -12.92
CA GLN A 80 -5.68 13.25 -13.64
C GLN A 80 -5.35 13.41 -15.14
N ALA A 81 -4.15 13.88 -15.46
CA ALA A 81 -3.73 14.02 -16.85
C ALA A 81 -3.72 12.67 -17.60
N ARG A 82 -3.31 11.58 -16.93
CA ARG A 82 -3.31 10.22 -17.47
C ARG A 82 -4.71 9.77 -17.88
N PHE A 83 -5.70 9.99 -17.03
CA PHE A 83 -7.08 9.52 -17.26
C PHE A 83 -7.85 10.44 -18.21
N THR A 84 -7.69 11.76 -18.13
CA THR A 84 -8.30 12.72 -19.08
C THR A 84 -7.84 12.45 -20.52
N ASN A 85 -6.56 12.19 -20.72
CA ASN A 85 -6.02 11.89 -22.06
C ASN A 85 -6.42 10.50 -22.56
N ALA A 86 -6.77 9.58 -21.69
CA ALA A 86 -7.22 8.24 -22.05
C ALA A 86 -8.67 8.23 -22.54
N ASP A 87 -9.54 9.06 -21.97
CA ASP A 87 -10.96 9.14 -22.31
C ASP A 87 -11.19 9.71 -23.74
N SER A 88 -10.25 10.51 -24.25
CA SER A 88 -10.33 11.03 -25.62
C SER A 88 -10.22 9.96 -26.73
N ARG A 89 -9.81 8.74 -26.38
CA ARG A 89 -9.59 7.61 -27.32
C ARG A 89 -10.55 6.42 -27.13
N LEU A 90 -11.38 6.45 -26.10
CA LEU A 90 -12.38 5.41 -25.85
C LEU A 90 -13.76 5.95 -26.15
N SER A 91 -14.58 5.15 -26.85
CA SER A 91 -15.93 5.50 -27.27
C SER A 91 -16.77 6.04 -26.10
N LYS A 92 -17.55 7.08 -26.38
CA LYS A 92 -18.39 7.89 -25.46
C LYS A 92 -19.45 7.12 -24.63
N THR A 93 -19.47 5.81 -24.64
CA THR A 93 -20.51 5.00 -24.01
C THR A 93 -20.23 4.57 -22.57
N GLU A 94 -19.01 4.71 -22.10
CA GLU A 94 -18.67 4.47 -20.68
C GLU A 94 -17.67 5.52 -20.19
N SER A 95 -18.15 6.74 -19.90
CA SER A 95 -17.37 7.72 -19.18
C SER A 95 -17.00 7.14 -17.81
N SER A 96 -15.82 6.53 -17.74
CA SER A 96 -15.29 6.01 -16.48
C SER A 96 -14.91 7.21 -15.59
N ASN A 97 -15.62 7.41 -14.51
CA ASN A 97 -15.28 8.35 -13.44
C ASN A 97 -13.99 7.91 -12.70
N ILE A 98 -12.91 7.67 -13.45
CA ILE A 98 -11.61 7.33 -12.88
C ILE A 98 -10.91 8.62 -12.51
N ILE A 99 -10.80 8.89 -11.22
CA ILE A 99 -10.16 10.09 -10.68
C ILE A 99 -8.73 9.80 -10.26
N CYS A 100 -8.44 8.59 -9.81
CA CYS A 100 -7.14 8.20 -9.29
C CYS A 100 -6.79 6.74 -9.62
N ASN A 101 -5.54 6.35 -9.35
CA ASN A 101 -5.09 4.98 -9.62
C ASN A 101 -5.91 3.90 -8.89
N ALA A 102 -6.47 4.21 -7.71
CA ALA A 102 -7.31 3.27 -6.98
C ALA A 102 -8.58 2.86 -7.74
N ASP A 103 -9.12 3.77 -8.57
CA ASP A 103 -10.35 3.57 -9.34
C ASP A 103 -10.12 2.74 -10.61
N MET A 104 -8.87 2.49 -11.03
CA MET A 104 -8.54 1.73 -12.22
C MET A 104 -9.23 0.35 -12.20
N ARG A 105 -9.86 -0.01 -13.30
CA ARG A 105 -10.36 -1.36 -13.59
C ARG A 105 -9.24 -2.21 -14.18
N VAL A 106 -9.50 -3.46 -14.46
CA VAL A 106 -8.50 -4.40 -15.01
C VAL A 106 -7.90 -3.92 -16.34
N GLY A 107 -8.71 -3.26 -17.19
CA GLY A 107 -8.26 -2.70 -18.47
C GLY A 107 -7.21 -1.61 -18.29
N GLU A 108 -7.48 -0.65 -17.41
CA GLU A 108 -6.57 0.45 -17.13
C GLU A 108 -5.31 -0.04 -16.40
N VAL A 109 -5.43 -1.01 -15.49
CA VAL A 109 -4.25 -1.62 -14.85
C VAL A 109 -3.34 -2.26 -15.89
N ARG A 110 -3.87 -3.00 -16.84
CA ARG A 110 -3.08 -3.59 -17.93
C ARG A 110 -2.39 -2.53 -18.80
N LYS A 111 -3.05 -1.39 -19.02
CA LYS A 111 -2.53 -0.30 -19.84
C LYS A 111 -1.47 0.54 -19.12
N PHE A 112 -1.71 0.92 -17.86
CA PHE A 112 -0.92 1.92 -17.14
C PHE A 112 0.02 1.35 -16.08
N CYS A 113 -0.10 0.06 -15.74
CA CYS A 113 0.72 -0.59 -14.73
C CYS A 113 1.61 -1.70 -15.35
N GLN A 114 2.16 -1.43 -16.53
CA GLN A 114 3.09 -2.36 -17.17
C GLN A 114 4.39 -2.46 -16.36
N LEU A 115 4.88 -3.68 -16.23
CA LEU A 115 6.16 -3.97 -15.57
C LEU A 115 7.21 -4.35 -16.61
N GLN A 116 8.43 -3.92 -16.40
CA GLN A 116 9.60 -4.42 -17.10
C GLN A 116 9.94 -5.85 -16.65
N ASP A 117 10.85 -6.53 -17.29
CA ASP A 117 11.11 -7.96 -17.07
C ASP A 117 11.60 -8.26 -15.66
N GLU A 118 12.40 -7.38 -15.07
CA GLU A 118 12.79 -7.50 -13.65
C GLU A 118 11.58 -7.40 -12.72
N GLY A 119 10.70 -6.43 -12.94
CA GLY A 119 9.46 -6.26 -12.19
C GLY A 119 8.52 -7.46 -12.34
N LYS A 120 8.41 -8.03 -13.54
CA LYS A 120 7.63 -9.26 -13.77
C LYS A 120 8.20 -10.44 -13.00
N SER A 121 9.52 -10.58 -12.97
CA SER A 121 10.19 -11.64 -12.22
C SER A 121 9.97 -11.49 -10.72
N LEU A 122 10.13 -10.27 -10.18
CA LEU A 122 9.85 -9.94 -8.79
C LEU A 122 8.39 -10.23 -8.41
N MET A 123 7.45 -9.78 -9.24
CA MET A 123 6.02 -10.03 -8.99
C MET A 123 5.69 -11.53 -9.00
N ARG A 124 6.26 -12.30 -9.93
CA ARG A 124 6.05 -13.76 -10.00
C ARG A 124 6.57 -14.43 -8.74
N ALA A 125 7.76 -14.08 -8.28
CA ALA A 125 8.32 -14.59 -7.04
C ALA A 125 7.44 -14.24 -5.83
N ALA A 126 7.00 -12.99 -5.72
CA ALA A 126 6.11 -12.54 -4.66
C ALA A 126 4.76 -13.27 -4.66
N MET A 127 4.15 -13.47 -5.83
CA MET A 127 2.90 -14.23 -5.97
C MET A 127 3.02 -15.65 -5.41
N THR A 128 4.13 -16.33 -5.71
CA THR A 128 4.39 -17.70 -5.24
C THR A 128 4.73 -17.72 -3.76
N GLN A 129 5.66 -16.89 -3.31
CA GLN A 129 6.16 -16.90 -1.92
C GLN A 129 5.13 -16.40 -0.91
N LEU A 130 4.34 -15.38 -1.28
CA LEU A 130 3.35 -14.76 -0.41
C LEU A 130 1.93 -15.30 -0.68
N ASN A 131 1.79 -16.30 -1.53
CA ASN A 131 0.50 -16.91 -1.90
C ASN A 131 -0.60 -15.87 -2.20
N LEU A 132 -0.25 -14.87 -3.01
CA LEU A 132 -1.11 -13.72 -3.26
C LEU A 132 -2.29 -14.07 -4.18
N SER A 133 -3.47 -13.54 -3.85
CA SER A 133 -4.65 -13.65 -4.70
C SER A 133 -4.54 -12.77 -5.96
N ALA A 134 -5.33 -13.04 -6.99
CA ALA A 134 -5.45 -12.20 -8.17
C ALA A 134 -5.89 -10.75 -7.82
N ARG A 135 -6.70 -10.58 -6.76
CA ARG A 135 -7.09 -9.27 -6.24
C ARG A 135 -5.88 -8.54 -5.67
N ALA A 136 -5.07 -9.21 -4.87
CA ALA A 136 -3.84 -8.65 -4.31
C ALA A 136 -2.87 -8.23 -5.42
N TYR A 137 -2.71 -9.02 -6.48
CA TYR A 137 -1.91 -8.67 -7.65
C TYR A 137 -2.29 -7.31 -8.24
N HIS A 138 -3.58 -7.09 -8.56
CA HIS A 138 -4.02 -5.82 -9.12
C HIS A 138 -3.85 -4.65 -8.15
N ARG A 139 -4.04 -4.86 -6.85
CA ARG A 139 -3.86 -3.83 -5.83
C ARG A 139 -2.41 -3.42 -5.66
N ILE A 140 -1.49 -4.39 -5.67
CA ILE A 140 -0.05 -4.11 -5.64
C ILE A 140 0.37 -3.28 -6.85
N LEU A 141 -0.12 -3.61 -8.05
CA LEU A 141 0.18 -2.84 -9.25
C LEU A 141 -0.33 -1.39 -9.17
N LYS A 142 -1.55 -1.17 -8.67
CA LYS A 142 -2.09 0.18 -8.47
C LYS A 142 -1.27 0.98 -7.45
N LEU A 143 -0.83 0.32 -6.38
CA LEU A 143 0.01 0.94 -5.35
C LEU A 143 1.40 1.26 -5.92
N ALA A 144 2.04 0.32 -6.63
CA ALA A 144 3.33 0.54 -7.28
C ALA A 144 3.26 1.70 -8.31
N ARG A 145 2.14 1.82 -9.07
CA ARG A 145 1.91 2.97 -9.96
C ARG A 145 1.81 4.28 -9.16
N THR A 146 1.14 4.26 -8.02
CA THR A 146 1.03 5.46 -7.17
C THR A 146 2.38 5.88 -6.58
N ILE A 147 3.19 4.92 -6.16
CA ILE A 147 4.56 5.17 -5.68
C ILE A 147 5.42 5.77 -6.81
N ALA A 148 5.33 5.20 -8.02
CA ALA A 148 6.03 5.74 -9.18
C ALA A 148 5.56 7.17 -9.54
N ASP A 149 4.26 7.49 -9.43
CA ASP A 149 3.75 8.85 -9.63
C ASP A 149 4.29 9.82 -8.59
N LEU A 150 4.39 9.40 -7.32
CA LEU A 150 5.01 10.18 -6.25
C LEU A 150 6.51 10.42 -6.49
N ALA A 151 7.19 9.45 -7.08
CA ALA A 151 8.59 9.55 -7.52
C ALA A 151 8.76 10.30 -8.85
N ARG A 152 7.65 10.72 -9.51
CA ARG A 152 7.64 11.34 -10.85
C ARG A 152 8.27 10.45 -11.92
N SER A 153 8.15 9.15 -11.78
CA SER A 153 8.63 8.16 -12.73
C SER A 153 7.53 7.79 -13.74
N GLU A 154 7.84 7.81 -15.03
CA GLU A 154 6.89 7.42 -16.07
C GLU A 154 6.58 5.93 -16.01
N GLU A 155 7.57 5.11 -15.65
CA GLU A 155 7.47 3.67 -15.57
C GLU A 155 7.51 3.17 -14.13
N ILE A 156 6.89 2.01 -13.90
CA ILE A 156 6.99 1.31 -12.63
C ILE A 156 8.31 0.55 -12.60
N GLN A 157 9.28 1.05 -11.85
CA GLN A 157 10.57 0.39 -11.63
C GLN A 157 10.45 -0.71 -10.56
N SER A 158 11.44 -1.62 -10.53
CA SER A 158 11.51 -2.71 -9.54
C SER A 158 11.47 -2.19 -8.10
N ALA A 159 12.08 -1.02 -7.83
CA ALA A 159 12.06 -0.38 -6.51
C ALA A 159 10.65 0.02 -6.07
N HIS A 160 9.83 0.58 -6.96
CA HIS A 160 8.45 0.96 -6.67
C HIS A 160 7.57 -0.26 -6.36
N LEU A 161 7.82 -1.36 -7.09
CA LEU A 161 7.13 -2.62 -6.85
C LEU A 161 7.55 -3.26 -5.53
N ALA A 162 8.84 -3.26 -5.23
CA ALA A 162 9.38 -3.78 -3.97
C ALA A 162 8.79 -3.03 -2.76
N GLU A 163 8.70 -1.69 -2.85
CA GLU A 163 8.06 -0.87 -1.82
C GLU A 163 6.57 -1.24 -1.67
N ALA A 164 5.83 -1.37 -2.77
CA ALA A 164 4.42 -1.76 -2.72
C ALA A 164 4.20 -3.13 -2.07
N LEU A 165 5.13 -4.06 -2.27
CA LEU A 165 5.09 -5.39 -1.65
C LEU A 165 5.35 -5.34 -0.13
N GLN A 166 6.17 -4.39 0.36
CA GLN A 166 6.45 -4.23 1.79
C GLN A 166 5.21 -3.81 2.59
N TYR A 167 4.25 -3.13 1.97
CA TYR A 167 3.00 -2.74 2.61
C TYR A 167 1.99 -3.90 2.75
N ARG A 168 2.34 -5.10 2.32
CA ARG A 168 1.51 -6.28 2.55
C ARG A 168 1.77 -6.89 3.93
N PRO A 169 0.73 -7.38 4.62
CA PRO A 169 0.89 -7.96 5.95
C PRO A 169 1.77 -9.20 5.89
N LYS A 170 2.83 -9.22 6.68
CA LYS A 170 3.69 -10.38 6.87
C LYS A 170 3.10 -11.40 7.86
N ILE A 171 2.04 -11.04 8.57
CA ILE A 171 1.65 -11.64 9.85
C ILE A 171 0.70 -12.83 9.73
N MET A 172 0.17 -13.15 8.57
CA MET A 172 -0.89 -14.17 8.49
C MET A 172 -0.52 -15.42 7.70
N MET A 173 0.74 -15.79 7.72
CA MET A 173 1.24 -17.03 7.11
C MET A 173 1.76 -18.02 8.18
N GLY A 174 1.08 -18.10 9.31
CA GLY A 174 1.30 -19.15 10.31
C GLY A 174 0.05 -20.01 10.45
#